data_59b92858cd6466aa5964c70b2200f2ac
#
_entry.id   59b92858cd6466aa5964c70b2200f2ac
#
_cell.length_a   1.000
_cell.length_b   1.000
_cell.length_c   1.000
_cell.angle_alpha   90.00
_cell.angle_beta   90.00
_cell.angle_gamma   90.00
#
_symmetry.space_group_name_H-M   'P 1'
#
loop_
_entity.id
_entity.type
_entity.pdbx_description
1 polymer ?
#
loop_
_entity_poly.entity_id
_entity_poly.type
_entity_poly.pdbx_seq_one_letter_code
_entity_poly.pdbx_strand_id
1 'polypeptide(L)'
;MEKMMNRTNCKTRSLLTLTTPLLLLLSLHSLSLKAEAIGTNMIDFTQASEHQNWTVTNDDVMGGISTGELIYLDNMSRFRGELSLENNGGFSSVKRSIESLAHEIDSVELVFVGDGRTYQLRFTKSKDGHRVQYKHYFDTIKGQQLSKVFHFNDFQAVFRGRLLSDAPELKARDIKQIGFLIADKQPSPFELDLIQLHFKTSQPIRSPEAD
;
A
#
# COMPACT_ATOMS: atom_id res chain seq x y z
N MET A 1 6.51 -93.11 31.86
CA MET A 1 7.96 -93.40 31.71
C MET A 1 8.65 -92.06 31.79
N GLU A 2 9.11 -91.68 32.97
CA GLU A 2 10.53 -91.78 33.42
C GLU A 2 11.42 -90.90 32.56
N LYS A 3 12.22 -89.98 33.10
CA LYS A 3 12.96 -89.77 34.35
C LYS A 3 13.48 -88.36 34.31
N MET A 4 13.29 -87.54 35.32
CA MET A 4 14.18 -87.26 36.47
C MET A 4 15.63 -86.84 36.14
N MET A 5 15.90 -85.77 36.81
CA MET A 5 17.17 -85.35 37.45
C MET A 5 18.05 -84.40 36.65
N ASN A 6 18.66 -83.42 37.18
CA ASN A 6 18.89 -82.88 38.54
C ASN A 6 20.01 -81.80 38.40
N ARG A 7 19.89 -80.71 39.18
CA ARG A 7 21.00 -79.90 39.77
C ARG A 7 22.05 -79.30 38.82
N THR A 8 22.41 -78.05 38.96
CA THR A 8 23.07 -77.46 40.12
C THR A 8 23.15 -75.94 40.03
N ASN A 9 23.10 -75.32 41.19
CA ASN A 9 23.41 -73.95 41.50
C ASN A 9 24.76 -73.46 40.97
N CYS A 10 24.80 -72.25 40.41
CA CYS A 10 25.98 -71.40 40.60
C CYS A 10 25.54 -69.95 40.71
N LYS A 11 25.70 -69.39 41.89
CA LYS A 11 25.57 -67.95 42.19
C LYS A 11 26.78 -67.23 41.59
N THR A 12 26.56 -66.34 40.68
CA THR A 12 27.53 -65.29 40.38
C THR A 12 26.83 -63.95 40.52
N ARG A 13 27.26 -63.20 41.52
CA ARG A 13 26.93 -61.78 41.69
C ARG A 13 27.60 -61.02 40.57
N SER A 14 26.83 -60.31 39.80
CA SER A 14 27.38 -59.29 38.91
C SER A 14 26.81 -57.94 39.26
N LEU A 15 27.71 -57.02 39.47
CA LEU A 15 27.47 -55.62 39.85
C LEU A 15 26.57 -54.94 38.78
N LEU A 16 25.51 -54.35 39.29
CA LEU A 16 24.69 -53.41 38.49
C LEU A 16 25.47 -52.07 38.41
N THR A 17 26.10 -51.83 37.31
CA THR A 17 26.58 -50.44 36.98
C THR A 17 25.41 -49.67 36.40
N LEU A 18 24.90 -48.74 37.19
CA LEU A 18 23.86 -47.80 36.80
C LEU A 18 24.51 -46.72 35.91
N THR A 19 24.41 -46.85 34.60
CA THR A 19 24.75 -45.78 33.66
C THR A 19 23.51 -44.96 33.42
N THR A 20 23.43 -43.81 34.03
CA THR A 20 22.44 -42.78 33.73
C THR A 20 22.73 -42.16 32.36
N PRO A 21 21.83 -42.19 31.40
CA PRO A 21 21.98 -41.37 30.20
C PRO A 21 21.68 -39.92 30.55
N LEU A 22 22.69 -39.07 30.43
CA LEU A 22 22.60 -37.63 30.48
C LEU A 22 21.79 -37.18 29.27
N LEU A 23 20.47 -36.94 29.44
CA LEU A 23 19.63 -36.34 28.44
C LEU A 23 20.05 -34.88 28.28
N LEU A 24 20.81 -34.61 27.23
CA LEU A 24 21.14 -33.26 26.78
C LEU A 24 19.90 -32.66 26.16
N LEU A 25 19.09 -31.93 26.94
CA LEU A 25 18.00 -31.11 26.45
C LEU A 25 18.57 -29.93 25.64
N LEU A 26 18.75 -30.13 24.33
CA LEU A 26 18.90 -29.03 23.40
C LEU A 26 17.58 -28.26 23.36
N SER A 27 17.48 -27.19 24.14
CA SER A 27 16.43 -26.20 23.98
C SER A 27 16.62 -25.48 22.64
N LEU A 28 15.91 -25.93 21.61
CA LEU A 28 15.74 -25.15 20.39
C LEU A 28 14.94 -23.89 20.77
N HIS A 29 15.66 -22.80 21.02
CA HIS A 29 15.05 -21.48 21.01
C HIS A 29 14.75 -21.17 19.55
N SER A 30 13.52 -21.44 19.13
CA SER A 30 12.98 -20.92 17.88
C SER A 30 12.96 -19.40 18.01
N LEU A 31 13.97 -18.74 17.43
CA LEU A 31 13.90 -17.32 17.12
C LEU A 31 12.74 -17.18 16.12
N SER A 32 11.58 -16.79 16.64
CA SER A 32 10.48 -16.32 15.80
C SER A 32 10.97 -14.99 15.20
N LEU A 33 11.55 -15.04 13.99
CA LEU A 33 11.67 -13.83 13.18
C LEU A 33 10.24 -13.36 12.95
N LYS A 34 9.82 -12.33 13.68
CA LYS A 34 8.71 -11.49 13.22
C LYS A 34 9.16 -10.91 11.89
N ALA A 35 8.69 -11.48 10.79
CA ALA A 35 8.66 -10.79 9.52
C ALA A 35 7.74 -9.58 9.78
N GLU A 36 8.34 -8.41 10.02
CA GLU A 36 7.60 -7.17 9.83
C GLU A 36 7.09 -7.25 8.40
N ALA A 37 5.77 -7.21 8.25
CA ALA A 37 5.15 -7.06 6.95
C ALA A 37 5.70 -5.75 6.39
N ILE A 38 6.67 -5.85 5.49
CA ILE A 38 7.14 -4.72 4.68
C ILE A 38 5.91 -4.34 3.88
N GLY A 39 5.18 -3.34 4.35
CA GLY A 39 4.08 -2.75 3.60
C GLY A 39 4.62 -2.46 2.21
N THR A 40 3.92 -2.91 1.19
CA THR A 40 4.35 -2.70 -0.18
C THR A 40 4.40 -1.20 -0.44
N ASN A 41 5.61 -0.63 -0.45
CA ASN A 41 5.83 0.80 -0.74
C ASN A 41 5.53 1.13 -2.22
N MET A 42 4.80 0.24 -2.92
CA MET A 42 4.52 0.36 -4.34
C MET A 42 3.10 -0.09 -4.66
N ILE A 43 2.44 0.65 -5.54
CA ILE A 43 1.23 0.24 -6.23
C ILE A 43 1.62 0.01 -7.69
N ASP A 44 1.50 -1.24 -8.15
CA ASP A 44 1.83 -1.66 -9.50
C ASP A 44 0.55 -1.78 -10.34
N PHE A 45 0.26 -0.77 -11.14
CA PHE A 45 -0.91 -0.70 -11.99
C PHE A 45 -0.83 -1.60 -13.25
N THR A 46 0.32 -2.25 -13.47
CA THR A 46 0.46 -3.26 -14.52
C THR A 46 -0.12 -4.62 -14.11
N GLN A 47 -0.47 -4.78 -12.84
CA GLN A 47 -1.16 -5.96 -12.35
C GLN A 47 -2.65 -5.91 -12.68
N ALA A 48 -3.13 -6.92 -13.39
CA ALA A 48 -4.52 -6.97 -13.87
C ALA A 48 -5.58 -6.88 -12.77
N SER A 49 -5.27 -7.28 -11.54
CA SER A 49 -6.17 -7.20 -10.39
C SER A 49 -6.18 -5.84 -9.69
N GLU A 50 -5.17 -4.97 -9.96
CA GLU A 50 -5.01 -3.75 -9.18
C GLU A 50 -6.19 -2.78 -9.34
N HIS A 51 -6.74 -2.61 -10.56
CA HIS A 51 -7.88 -1.73 -10.81
C HIS A 51 -9.12 -2.07 -9.95
N GLN A 52 -9.27 -3.33 -9.51
CA GLN A 52 -10.40 -3.79 -8.70
C GLN A 52 -10.34 -3.27 -7.24
N ASN A 53 -9.18 -2.81 -6.81
CA ASN A 53 -9.00 -2.24 -5.47
C ASN A 53 -9.48 -0.78 -5.38
N TRP A 54 -9.89 -0.19 -6.51
CA TRP A 54 -10.25 1.22 -6.61
C TRP A 54 -11.75 1.42 -6.70
N THR A 55 -12.22 2.46 -6.06
CA THR A 55 -13.62 2.90 -6.10
C THR A 55 -13.72 4.19 -6.90
N VAL A 56 -14.61 4.20 -7.87
CA VAL A 56 -14.95 5.40 -8.66
C VAL A 56 -15.97 6.24 -7.92
N THR A 57 -15.85 7.55 -8.02
CA THR A 57 -16.85 8.52 -7.54
C THR A 57 -16.93 9.64 -8.58
N ASN A 58 -18.08 9.79 -9.19
CA ASN A 58 -18.39 10.86 -10.14
C ASN A 58 -19.24 11.94 -9.47
N ASP A 59 -19.51 13.01 -10.18
CA ASP A 59 -20.30 14.14 -9.72
C ASP A 59 -21.82 13.85 -9.67
N ASP A 60 -22.27 12.68 -10.12
CA ASP A 60 -23.64 12.18 -9.99
C ASP A 60 -24.14 12.19 -8.54
N VAL A 61 -23.24 12.02 -7.56
CA VAL A 61 -23.51 12.17 -6.11
C VAL A 61 -24.02 13.58 -5.75
N MET A 62 -23.89 14.55 -6.65
CA MET A 62 -24.37 15.94 -6.51
C MET A 62 -25.32 16.36 -7.66
N GLY A 63 -25.72 15.41 -8.50
CA GLY A 63 -26.62 15.64 -9.64
C GLY A 63 -25.91 15.98 -10.95
N GLY A 64 -24.56 15.93 -11.00
CA GLY A 64 -23.79 16.05 -12.24
C GLY A 64 -23.97 14.83 -13.16
N ILE A 65 -23.43 14.92 -14.34
CA ILE A 65 -23.54 13.85 -15.37
C ILE A 65 -22.19 13.42 -15.92
N SER A 66 -21.08 13.79 -15.26
CA SER A 66 -19.76 13.27 -15.62
C SER A 66 -19.70 11.77 -15.42
N THR A 67 -18.98 11.09 -16.30
CA THR A 67 -18.72 9.65 -16.20
C THR A 67 -17.24 9.40 -16.00
N GLY A 68 -16.90 8.34 -15.29
CA GLY A 68 -15.52 7.91 -15.12
C GLY A 68 -15.47 6.46 -14.69
N GLU A 69 -14.43 5.78 -15.09
CA GLU A 69 -14.14 4.40 -14.72
C GLU A 69 -12.63 4.17 -14.60
N LEU A 70 -12.24 3.14 -13.88
CA LEU A 70 -10.86 2.62 -13.89
C LEU A 70 -10.90 1.20 -14.42
N ILE A 71 -10.24 0.97 -15.54
CA ILE A 71 -10.18 -0.33 -16.21
C ILE A 71 -8.74 -0.79 -16.33
N TYR A 72 -8.54 -2.09 -16.55
CA TYR A 72 -7.24 -2.64 -16.95
C TYR A 72 -7.22 -2.81 -18.48
N LEU A 73 -6.28 -2.16 -19.14
CA LEU A 73 -6.11 -2.19 -20.59
C LEU A 73 -4.63 -1.99 -20.94
N ASP A 74 -4.13 -2.70 -21.94
CA ASP A 74 -2.76 -2.56 -22.46
C ASP A 74 -1.66 -2.67 -21.37
N ASN A 75 -1.84 -3.60 -20.43
CA ASN A 75 -0.95 -3.82 -19.27
C ASN A 75 -0.80 -2.62 -18.33
N MET A 76 -1.84 -1.82 -18.16
CA MET A 76 -1.88 -0.71 -17.20
C MET A 76 -3.31 -0.43 -16.74
N SER A 77 -3.46 0.27 -15.64
CA SER A 77 -4.78 0.72 -15.18
C SER A 77 -5.07 2.09 -15.79
N ARG A 78 -6.17 2.19 -16.52
CA ARG A 78 -6.61 3.40 -17.23
C ARG A 78 -7.78 4.05 -16.52
N PHE A 79 -7.58 5.26 -16.01
CA PHE A 79 -8.65 6.12 -15.51
C PHE A 79 -9.16 7.00 -16.65
N ARG A 80 -10.39 6.75 -17.10
CA ARG A 80 -10.97 7.44 -18.25
C ARG A 80 -12.45 7.76 -18.04
N GLY A 81 -12.97 8.65 -18.86
CA GLY A 81 -14.39 9.02 -18.85
C GLY A 81 -14.67 10.25 -19.66
N GLU A 82 -15.79 10.88 -19.34
CA GLU A 82 -16.20 12.16 -19.93
C GLU A 82 -16.61 13.13 -18.84
N LEU A 83 -15.99 14.29 -18.83
CA LEU A 83 -16.29 15.36 -17.89
C LEU A 83 -17.38 16.24 -18.45
N SER A 84 -18.42 16.51 -17.65
CA SER A 84 -19.49 17.46 -17.98
C SER A 84 -19.58 18.52 -16.87
N LEU A 85 -19.85 19.76 -17.27
CA LEU A 85 -20.09 20.87 -16.32
C LEU A 85 -21.57 21.11 -16.05
N GLU A 86 -22.44 20.31 -16.66
CA GLU A 86 -23.88 20.43 -16.43
C GLU A 86 -24.26 20.13 -14.99
N ASN A 87 -25.34 20.75 -14.53
CA ASN A 87 -25.88 20.57 -13.18
C ASN A 87 -24.89 20.85 -12.05
N ASN A 88 -23.95 21.78 -12.26
CA ASN A 88 -22.83 22.07 -11.34
C ASN A 88 -21.90 20.86 -11.10
N GLY A 89 -21.86 19.93 -12.05
CA GLY A 89 -20.90 18.85 -12.09
C GLY A 89 -19.48 19.32 -12.41
N GLY A 90 -18.63 18.46 -12.86
CA GLY A 90 -17.29 18.77 -13.33
C GLY A 90 -16.18 18.04 -12.61
N PHE A 91 -16.43 16.81 -12.10
CA PHE A 91 -15.37 15.96 -11.61
C PHE A 91 -15.64 14.46 -11.80
N SER A 92 -14.56 13.73 -11.90
CA SER A 92 -14.50 12.29 -11.69
C SER A 92 -13.28 11.95 -10.84
N SER A 93 -13.37 10.90 -10.03
CA SER A 93 -12.28 10.49 -9.17
C SER A 93 -12.26 8.98 -8.96
N VAL A 94 -11.05 8.48 -8.73
CA VAL A 94 -10.81 7.09 -8.28
C VAL A 94 -9.98 7.12 -7.02
N LYS A 95 -10.26 6.20 -6.09
CA LYS A 95 -9.55 6.12 -4.80
C LYS A 95 -9.48 4.69 -4.31
N ARG A 96 -8.42 4.39 -3.56
CA ARG A 96 -8.31 3.12 -2.82
C ARG A 96 -7.81 3.37 -1.40
N SER A 97 -8.14 2.45 -0.51
CA SER A 97 -7.50 2.38 0.80
C SER A 97 -6.07 1.85 0.65
N ILE A 98 -5.18 2.34 1.50
CA ILE A 98 -3.82 1.84 1.62
C ILE A 98 -3.57 1.42 3.06
N GLU A 99 -2.67 0.47 3.23
CA GLU A 99 -2.16 0.08 4.53
C GLU A 99 -1.29 1.19 5.12
N SER A 100 -0.93 1.05 6.39
CA SER A 100 -0.05 2.03 7.03
C SER A 100 1.31 2.04 6.35
N LEU A 101 1.73 3.23 5.94
CA LEU A 101 3.07 3.47 5.39
C LEU A 101 4.07 3.63 6.53
N ALA A 102 5.33 3.29 6.24
CA ALA A 102 6.43 3.53 7.16
C ALA A 102 6.60 5.04 7.42
N HIS A 103 7.01 5.40 8.62
CA HIS A 103 6.99 6.81 9.06
C HIS A 103 8.05 7.68 8.37
N GLU A 104 9.11 7.10 7.86
CA GLU A 104 10.20 7.74 7.12
C GLU A 104 9.84 8.11 5.69
N ILE A 105 8.72 7.62 5.16
CA ILE A 105 8.25 7.98 3.82
C ILE A 105 7.78 9.44 3.83
N ASP A 106 8.28 10.23 2.88
CA ASP A 106 8.00 11.66 2.75
C ASP A 106 7.59 12.09 1.34
N SER A 107 7.62 11.18 0.40
CA SER A 107 7.33 11.46 -1.00
C SER A 107 6.72 10.26 -1.72
N VAL A 108 6.20 10.52 -2.90
CA VAL A 108 5.67 9.51 -3.81
C VAL A 108 6.09 9.83 -5.23
N GLU A 109 6.54 8.84 -5.97
CA GLU A 109 6.79 8.91 -7.40
C GLU A 109 5.65 8.23 -8.15
N LEU A 110 5.10 8.90 -9.15
CA LEU A 110 4.07 8.40 -10.04
C LEU A 110 4.62 8.30 -11.46
N VAL A 111 4.48 7.13 -12.08
CA VAL A 111 4.76 6.88 -13.51
C VAL A 111 3.43 6.73 -14.23
N PHE A 112 3.20 7.54 -15.25
CA PHE A 112 1.91 7.65 -15.95
C PHE A 112 2.06 8.10 -17.40
N VAL A 113 1.01 7.89 -18.21
CA VAL A 113 0.81 8.52 -19.51
C VAL A 113 -0.48 9.31 -19.44
N GLY A 114 -0.51 10.55 -19.91
CA GLY A 114 -1.69 11.39 -19.86
C GLY A 114 -2.14 11.89 -21.24
N ASP A 115 -3.23 12.61 -21.22
CA ASP A 115 -3.93 13.14 -22.40
C ASP A 115 -3.70 14.63 -22.67
N GLY A 116 -2.84 15.28 -21.88
CA GLY A 116 -2.58 16.73 -21.94
C GLY A 116 -3.41 17.53 -20.95
N ARG A 117 -4.22 16.88 -20.10
CA ARG A 117 -5.06 17.53 -19.09
C ARG A 117 -4.35 17.60 -17.73
N THR A 118 -4.92 18.38 -16.81
CA THR A 118 -4.43 18.54 -15.44
C THR A 118 -5.22 17.65 -14.48
N TYR A 119 -4.52 16.81 -13.76
CA TYR A 119 -5.08 15.91 -12.75
C TYR A 119 -4.64 16.33 -11.35
N GLN A 120 -5.24 15.69 -10.36
CA GLN A 120 -4.87 15.84 -8.96
C GLN A 120 -4.51 14.47 -8.39
N LEU A 121 -3.34 14.37 -7.77
CA LEU A 121 -3.03 13.30 -6.83
C LEU A 121 -3.57 13.70 -5.46
N ARG A 122 -4.27 12.77 -4.80
CA ARG A 122 -4.94 13.05 -3.53
C ARG A 122 -4.60 12.02 -2.48
N PHE A 123 -4.45 12.50 -1.25
CA PHE A 123 -4.39 11.67 -0.06
C PHE A 123 -5.53 12.02 0.89
N THR A 124 -6.02 11.00 1.60
CA THR A 124 -6.97 11.19 2.70
C THR A 124 -6.30 10.76 3.99
N LYS A 125 -6.21 11.69 4.93
CA LYS A 125 -5.80 11.45 6.30
C LYS A 125 -7.05 11.29 7.16
N SER A 126 -7.01 10.32 8.09
CA SER A 126 -8.03 10.18 9.13
C SER A 126 -7.36 10.26 10.49
N LYS A 127 -7.73 11.26 11.28
CA LYS A 127 -7.27 11.42 12.66
C LYS A 127 -8.45 11.86 13.51
N ASP A 128 -8.66 11.20 14.64
CA ASP A 128 -9.68 11.53 15.63
C ASP A 128 -11.11 11.65 15.03
N GLY A 129 -11.44 10.77 14.07
CA GLY A 129 -12.73 10.77 13.37
C GLY A 129 -12.89 11.84 12.29
N HIS A 130 -11.93 12.73 12.12
CA HIS A 130 -11.96 13.77 11.10
C HIS A 130 -11.19 13.33 9.85
N ARG A 131 -11.80 13.53 8.68
CA ARG A 131 -11.19 13.29 7.38
C ARG A 131 -10.72 14.61 6.79
N VAL A 132 -9.42 14.70 6.50
CA VAL A 132 -8.82 15.81 5.76
C VAL A 132 -8.26 15.25 4.46
N GLN A 133 -8.57 15.91 3.36
CA GLN A 133 -8.00 15.58 2.05
C GLN A 133 -6.85 16.51 1.75
N TYR A 134 -5.83 15.99 1.08
CA TYR A 134 -4.66 16.71 0.60
C TYR A 134 -4.58 16.50 -0.90
N LYS A 135 -4.30 17.56 -1.65
CA LYS A 135 -4.20 17.52 -3.11
C LYS A 135 -2.91 18.13 -3.61
N HIS A 136 -2.41 17.58 -4.69
CA HIS A 136 -1.38 18.18 -5.52
C HIS A 136 -1.80 18.08 -6.99
N TYR A 137 -1.68 19.18 -7.74
CA TYR A 137 -1.98 19.19 -9.16
C TYR A 137 -0.79 18.69 -9.97
N PHE A 138 -1.05 18.01 -11.08
CA PHE A 138 -0.03 17.66 -12.04
C PHE A 138 -0.59 17.72 -13.47
N ASP A 139 0.22 18.35 -14.32
CA ASP A 139 -0.07 18.44 -15.74
C ASP A 139 0.48 17.19 -16.43
N THR A 140 -0.18 16.80 -17.49
CA THR A 140 0.23 15.70 -18.36
C THR A 140 0.58 16.22 -19.75
N ILE A 141 1.28 15.40 -20.53
CA ILE A 141 1.56 15.67 -21.95
C ILE A 141 0.96 14.51 -22.74
N LYS A 142 0.14 14.84 -23.74
CA LYS A 142 -0.61 13.84 -24.48
C LYS A 142 0.28 12.75 -25.08
N GLY A 143 0.01 11.51 -24.68
CA GLY A 143 0.70 10.31 -25.15
C GLY A 143 2.16 10.17 -24.67
N GLN A 144 2.63 11.04 -23.79
CA GLN A 144 3.96 10.97 -23.23
C GLN A 144 3.96 10.28 -21.86
N GLN A 145 4.81 9.27 -21.70
CA GLN A 145 5.08 8.71 -20.39
C GLN A 145 5.97 9.66 -19.58
N LEU A 146 5.51 9.96 -18.36
CA LEU A 146 6.21 10.82 -17.43
C LEU A 146 6.41 10.10 -16.10
N SER A 147 7.47 10.46 -15.39
CA SER A 147 7.66 10.15 -13.97
C SER A 147 7.73 11.47 -13.19
N LYS A 148 6.96 11.58 -12.12
CA LYS A 148 6.92 12.78 -11.28
C LYS A 148 6.96 12.41 -9.81
N VAL A 149 7.84 13.10 -9.06
CA VAL A 149 7.94 12.97 -7.61
C VAL A 149 7.12 14.10 -6.96
N PHE A 150 6.36 13.75 -5.93
CA PHE A 150 5.55 14.66 -5.12
C PHE A 150 5.98 14.52 -3.67
N HIS A 151 6.49 15.59 -3.07
CA HIS A 151 6.81 15.60 -1.64
C HIS A 151 5.54 15.89 -0.83
N PHE A 152 5.38 15.25 0.30
CA PHE A 152 4.14 15.40 1.10
C PHE A 152 3.92 16.83 1.58
N ASN A 153 5.00 17.60 1.75
CA ASN A 153 4.93 19.01 2.14
C ASN A 153 4.34 19.93 1.06
N ASP A 154 4.31 19.48 -0.21
CA ASP A 154 3.79 20.26 -1.33
C ASP A 154 2.26 20.11 -1.49
N PHE A 155 1.67 19.19 -0.72
CA PHE A 155 0.23 18.97 -0.77
C PHE A 155 -0.55 19.99 0.01
N GLN A 156 -1.60 20.49 -0.60
CA GLN A 156 -2.53 21.45 0.01
C GLN A 156 -3.71 20.72 0.65
N ALA A 157 -3.96 21.00 1.92
CA ALA A 157 -5.12 20.49 2.61
C ALA A 157 -6.42 21.11 2.11
N VAL A 158 -7.45 20.29 1.92
CA VAL A 158 -8.76 20.75 1.42
C VAL A 158 -9.92 20.04 2.14
N PHE A 159 -11.03 20.77 2.26
CA PHE A 159 -12.31 20.21 2.68
C PHE A 159 -13.40 20.69 1.73
N ARG A 160 -14.10 19.76 1.09
CA ARG A 160 -15.14 20.05 0.08
C ARG A 160 -14.68 21.06 -0.97
N GLY A 161 -13.45 20.90 -1.46
CA GLY A 161 -12.86 21.78 -2.48
C GLY A 161 -12.26 23.09 -1.97
N ARG A 162 -12.50 23.49 -0.71
CA ARG A 162 -11.94 24.70 -0.11
C ARG A 162 -10.60 24.42 0.57
N LEU A 163 -9.63 25.31 0.40
CA LEU A 163 -8.34 25.23 1.08
C LEU A 163 -8.53 25.41 2.59
N LEU A 164 -7.77 24.64 3.36
CA LEU A 164 -7.67 24.74 4.82
C LEU A 164 -6.31 25.33 5.19
N SER A 165 -6.30 26.46 5.91
CA SER A 165 -5.07 27.13 6.36
C SER A 165 -4.42 26.43 7.55
N ASP A 166 -5.23 25.86 8.45
CA ASP A 166 -4.78 25.32 9.74
C ASP A 166 -4.80 23.78 9.79
N ALA A 167 -4.67 23.15 8.64
CA ALA A 167 -4.64 21.69 8.58
C ALA A 167 -3.30 21.15 9.09
N PRO A 168 -3.33 20.00 9.79
CA PRO A 168 -2.10 19.34 10.22
C PRO A 168 -1.29 18.90 9.02
N GLU A 169 0.03 18.86 9.17
CA GLU A 169 0.95 18.32 8.15
C GLU A 169 0.58 16.92 7.70
N LEU A 170 0.74 16.64 6.41
CA LEU A 170 0.56 15.29 5.84
C LEU A 170 1.75 14.41 6.22
N LYS A 171 1.50 13.36 7.00
CA LYS A 171 2.51 12.37 7.40
C LYS A 171 2.12 10.99 6.88
N ALA A 172 3.10 10.22 6.41
CA ALA A 172 2.90 8.89 5.84
C ALA A 172 1.99 7.99 6.70
N ARG A 173 2.28 7.87 7.98
CA ARG A 173 1.53 7.04 8.95
C ARG A 173 0.04 7.38 9.07
N ASP A 174 -0.33 8.61 8.73
CA ASP A 174 -1.70 9.10 8.87
C ASP A 174 -2.51 8.88 7.58
N ILE A 175 -1.85 8.59 6.46
CA ILE A 175 -2.49 8.39 5.15
C ILE A 175 -3.29 7.09 5.20
N LYS A 176 -4.57 7.17 4.79
CA LYS A 176 -5.50 6.03 4.75
C LYS A 176 -6.01 5.73 3.36
N GLN A 177 -6.02 6.72 2.49
CA GLN A 177 -6.45 6.54 1.11
C GLN A 177 -5.58 7.38 0.18
N ILE A 178 -5.40 6.86 -1.04
CA ILE A 178 -4.83 7.56 -2.18
C ILE A 178 -5.87 7.63 -3.28
N GLY A 179 -5.81 8.65 -4.12
CA GLY A 179 -6.72 8.79 -5.25
C GLY A 179 -6.22 9.72 -6.33
N PHE A 180 -6.86 9.63 -7.47
CA PHE A 180 -6.72 10.56 -8.59
C PHE A 180 -8.05 11.24 -8.84
N LEU A 181 -8.00 12.49 -9.24
CA LEU A 181 -9.20 13.26 -9.56
C LEU A 181 -8.92 14.16 -10.76
N ILE A 182 -9.90 14.26 -11.64
CA ILE A 182 -9.97 15.28 -12.67
C ILE A 182 -11.10 16.27 -12.36
N ALA A 183 -10.80 17.56 -12.40
CA ALA A 183 -11.76 18.66 -12.23
C ALA A 183 -11.16 19.96 -12.81
N ASP A 184 -10.69 19.88 -14.05
CA ASP A 184 -9.98 20.98 -14.73
C ASP A 184 -10.92 21.94 -15.49
N LYS A 185 -12.24 21.73 -15.31
CA LYS A 185 -13.30 22.54 -15.94
C LYS A 185 -13.34 22.49 -17.48
N GLN A 186 -12.83 21.41 -18.08
CA GLN A 186 -12.90 21.19 -19.51
C GLN A 186 -13.90 20.07 -19.78
N PRO A 187 -15.12 20.38 -20.29
CA PRO A 187 -16.11 19.35 -20.62
C PRO A 187 -15.67 18.60 -21.88
N SER A 188 -15.08 17.44 -21.69
CA SER A 188 -14.56 16.59 -22.76
C SER A 188 -14.11 15.23 -22.21
N PRO A 189 -13.87 14.23 -23.05
CA PRO A 189 -13.24 12.98 -22.65
C PRO A 189 -11.89 13.22 -21.97
N PHE A 190 -11.54 12.33 -21.02
CA PHE A 190 -10.25 12.32 -20.34
C PHE A 190 -9.69 10.91 -20.25
N GLU A 191 -8.36 10.82 -20.20
CA GLU A 191 -7.65 9.56 -20.10
C GLU A 191 -6.30 9.73 -19.37
N LEU A 192 -6.09 8.94 -18.31
CA LEU A 192 -4.86 8.87 -17.56
C LEU A 192 -4.48 7.40 -17.35
N ASP A 193 -3.41 6.97 -18.00
CA ASP A 193 -2.82 5.66 -17.81
C ASP A 193 -1.89 5.67 -16.61
N LEU A 194 -2.17 4.82 -15.65
CA LEU A 194 -1.37 4.63 -14.45
C LEU A 194 -0.50 3.39 -14.64
N ILE A 195 0.81 3.53 -14.41
CA ILE A 195 1.78 2.46 -14.58
C ILE A 195 2.29 2.03 -13.20
N GLN A 196 2.78 2.96 -12.40
CA GLN A 196 3.40 2.63 -11.12
C GLN A 196 3.35 3.81 -10.16
N LEU A 197 3.22 3.53 -8.88
CA LEU A 197 3.30 4.53 -7.82
C LEU A 197 4.18 3.99 -6.70
N HIS A 198 5.28 4.69 -6.41
CA HIS A 198 6.24 4.34 -5.39
C HIS A 198 6.25 5.34 -4.25
N PHE A 199 6.07 4.87 -3.02
CA PHE A 199 6.31 5.65 -1.82
C PHE A 199 7.79 5.63 -1.49
N LYS A 200 8.40 6.80 -1.30
CA LYS A 200 9.85 6.97 -1.17
C LYS A 200 10.22 7.76 0.08
N THR A 201 11.43 7.53 0.52
CA THR A 201 12.12 8.35 1.52
C THR A 201 13.16 9.20 0.80
N SER A 202 13.11 10.51 0.97
CA SER A 202 14.06 11.45 0.35
C SER A 202 15.46 11.37 0.97
N GLN A 203 15.57 10.88 2.20
CA GLN A 203 16.84 10.67 2.89
C GLN A 203 17.30 9.22 2.73
N PRO A 204 18.58 8.98 2.40
CA PRO A 204 19.12 7.63 2.49
C PRO A 204 19.02 7.16 3.94
N ILE A 205 18.52 5.94 4.15
CA ILE A 205 18.51 5.30 5.46
C ILE A 205 19.95 5.32 5.97
N ARG A 206 20.25 6.10 7.01
CA ARG A 206 21.51 5.97 7.75
C ARG A 206 21.48 4.58 8.37
N SER A 207 22.30 3.68 7.85
CA SER A 207 22.63 2.45 8.57
C SER A 207 23.09 2.84 9.99
N PRO A 208 22.63 2.17 11.06
CA PRO A 208 23.19 2.41 12.37
C PRO A 208 24.69 2.17 12.28
N GLU A 209 25.48 3.20 12.59
CA GLU A 209 26.91 3.04 12.79
C GLU A 209 27.06 2.00 13.89
N ALA A 210 27.76 0.91 13.56
CA ALA A 210 28.16 -0.09 14.54
C ALA A 210 29.27 0.56 15.39
N ASP A 211 28.91 0.93 16.66
CA ASP A 211 29.88 1.21 17.72
C ASP A 211 30.48 -0.11 18.26
#